data_c319388a3a908ad9c7c124c251bfd684
#
_entry.id   c319388a3a908ad9c7c124c251bfd684
#
_cell.length_a   1.000
_cell.length_b   1.000
_cell.length_c   1.000
_cell.angle_alpha   90.00
_cell.angle_beta   90.00
_cell.angle_gamma   90.00
#
_symmetry.space_group_name_H-M   'P 1'
#
loop_
_entity.id
_entity.type
_entity.pdbx_description
1 polymer ?
#
loop_
_entity_poly.entity_id
_entity_poly.type
_entity_poly.pdbx_seq_one_letter_code
_entity_poly.pdbx_strand_id
1 'polypeptide(L)'
;DYSGSKELVLSDTQIAVPGQDVVYGEKNVVSKVVDSENKVSVAGTAQPVKVGEEQTVALTLSFPKAIMRGCAFNVELPAGVTIVDNSAKVGALGTNHKINLKNGLFTINFLDFSVSDAFSANEGELCTFNIKADENFVEGSEIKVKNIKSWAHGGHDEYYAEDFAIKLTKGDVTGINGVTADELGADAVYQLNGVRTDQMKQGVNIVVKNGKAIKVLKK
;
A
#
# COMPACT_ATOMS: atom_id res chain seq x y z
N ASP A 1 -2.55 24.07 -25.06
CA ASP A 1 -2.86 22.69 -24.70
C ASP A 1 -2.71 22.54 -23.19
N TYR A 2 -3.75 21.99 -22.53
CA TYR A 2 -3.76 21.76 -21.12
C TYR A 2 -3.24 20.34 -20.82
N SER A 3 -2.14 20.23 -20.10
CA SER A 3 -1.58 18.94 -19.66
C SER A 3 -1.45 18.93 -18.14
N GLY A 4 -1.81 17.82 -17.52
CA GLY A 4 -1.70 17.61 -16.09
C GLY A 4 -2.96 17.97 -15.29
N SER A 5 -2.86 17.77 -13.99
CA SER A 5 -3.87 18.18 -13.01
C SER A 5 -3.46 19.53 -12.43
N LYS A 6 -4.39 20.48 -12.39
CA LYS A 6 -4.15 21.80 -11.80
C LYS A 6 -5.17 22.10 -10.71
N GLU A 7 -4.74 22.84 -9.74
CA GLU A 7 -5.65 23.42 -8.76
C GLU A 7 -6.20 24.74 -9.28
N LEU A 8 -7.51 24.84 -9.36
CA LEU A 8 -8.21 26.11 -9.54
C LEU A 8 -8.53 26.66 -8.16
N VAL A 9 -7.86 27.74 -7.81
CA VAL A 9 -8.10 28.45 -6.54
C VAL A 9 -8.96 29.66 -6.82
N LEU A 10 -10.16 29.70 -6.26
CA LEU A 10 -10.98 30.91 -6.21
C LEU A 10 -10.68 31.63 -4.90
N SER A 11 -9.97 32.74 -4.98
CA SER A 11 -9.67 33.59 -3.83
C SER A 11 -10.47 34.88 -3.91
N ASP A 12 -10.70 35.50 -2.76
CA ASP A 12 -11.30 36.83 -2.63
C ASP A 12 -12.64 37.00 -3.37
N THR A 13 -13.47 35.95 -3.34
CA THR A 13 -14.81 36.01 -3.94
C THR A 13 -15.66 37.05 -3.23
N GLN A 14 -16.22 37.98 -4.02
CA GLN A 14 -17.07 39.07 -3.53
C GLN A 14 -18.45 39.01 -4.21
N ILE A 15 -19.50 39.18 -3.43
CA ILE A 15 -20.85 39.29 -3.93
C ILE A 15 -21.32 40.72 -3.60
N ALA A 16 -21.56 41.54 -4.63
CA ALA A 16 -22.14 42.85 -4.48
C ALA A 16 -23.66 42.76 -4.65
N VAL A 17 -24.39 43.17 -3.65
CA VAL A 17 -25.86 43.31 -3.70
C VAL A 17 -26.21 44.79 -3.64
N PRO A 18 -27.01 45.30 -4.58
CA PRO A 18 -27.39 46.75 -4.58
C PRO A 18 -28.00 47.15 -3.24
N GLY A 19 -27.41 48.19 -2.64
CA GLY A 19 -27.88 48.75 -1.38
C GLY A 19 -27.46 48.00 -0.09
N GLN A 20 -26.56 47.04 -0.22
CA GLN A 20 -25.96 46.32 0.91
C GLN A 20 -24.43 46.38 0.86
N ASP A 21 -23.81 46.07 2.02
CA ASP A 21 -22.38 45.91 2.09
C ASP A 21 -21.94 44.69 1.27
N VAL A 22 -20.72 44.77 0.72
CA VAL A 22 -20.13 43.65 -0.02
C VAL A 22 -19.93 42.44 0.88
N VAL A 23 -20.52 41.32 0.52
CA VAL A 23 -20.33 40.03 1.21
C VAL A 23 -19.15 39.30 0.61
N TYR A 24 -18.20 38.94 1.45
CA TYR A 24 -17.05 38.12 1.06
C TYR A 24 -17.39 36.65 1.22
N GLY A 25 -17.12 35.86 0.20
CA GLY A 25 -17.24 34.41 0.26
C GLY A 25 -16.15 33.76 1.12
N GLU A 26 -16.25 32.45 1.32
CA GLU A 26 -15.20 31.70 2.01
C GLU A 26 -13.85 31.88 1.32
N LYS A 27 -12.81 32.00 2.14
CA LYS A 27 -11.44 32.10 1.65
C LYS A 27 -11.01 30.77 1.02
N ASN A 28 -10.65 30.83 -0.27
CA ASN A 28 -9.98 29.76 -0.99
C ASN A 28 -10.83 28.49 -1.21
N VAL A 29 -11.73 28.56 -2.17
CA VAL A 29 -12.33 27.35 -2.75
C VAL A 29 -11.30 26.75 -3.73
N VAL A 30 -10.82 25.56 -3.44
CA VAL A 30 -9.87 24.84 -4.28
C VAL A 30 -10.59 23.71 -5.01
N SER A 31 -10.53 23.69 -6.33
CA SER A 31 -11.02 22.60 -7.15
C SER A 31 -9.87 21.99 -7.96
N LYS A 32 -9.74 20.69 -7.91
CA LYS A 32 -8.76 19.98 -8.76
C LYS A 32 -9.34 19.75 -10.15
N VAL A 33 -8.65 20.23 -11.15
CA VAL A 33 -8.96 19.93 -12.56
C VAL A 33 -8.07 18.78 -13.00
N VAL A 34 -8.67 17.64 -13.33
CA VAL A 34 -7.96 16.43 -13.75
C VAL A 34 -8.01 16.33 -15.28
N ASP A 35 -6.85 16.12 -15.89
CA ASP A 35 -6.76 15.77 -17.30
C ASP A 35 -7.32 14.35 -17.51
N SER A 36 -8.52 14.27 -18.10
CA SER A 36 -9.20 13.00 -18.33
C SER A 36 -8.51 12.11 -19.39
N GLU A 37 -7.71 12.70 -20.26
CA GLU A 37 -6.97 11.95 -21.29
C GLU A 37 -5.67 11.34 -20.78
N ASN A 38 -5.13 11.90 -19.69
CA ASN A 38 -3.86 11.50 -19.12
C ASN A 38 -4.02 11.13 -17.63
N LYS A 39 -5.06 10.36 -17.33
CA LYS A 39 -5.39 9.96 -15.96
C LYS A 39 -4.27 9.10 -15.38
N VAL A 40 -3.58 9.63 -14.39
CA VAL A 40 -2.65 8.86 -13.57
C VAL A 40 -3.45 8.02 -12.56
N SER A 41 -3.10 6.78 -12.42
CA SER A 41 -3.68 5.89 -11.41
C SER A 41 -2.60 5.13 -10.65
N VAL A 42 -2.82 4.94 -9.35
CA VAL A 42 -1.99 4.10 -8.51
C VAL A 42 -2.88 3.05 -7.89
N ALA A 43 -2.43 1.82 -7.87
CA ALA A 43 -3.07 0.71 -7.20
C ALA A 43 -2.08 0.01 -6.29
N GLY A 44 -2.58 -0.76 -5.33
CA GLY A 44 -1.72 -1.47 -4.41
C GLY A 44 -2.27 -2.81 -3.96
N THR A 45 -1.36 -3.69 -3.62
CA THR A 45 -1.65 -5.00 -3.03
C THR A 45 -0.77 -5.23 -1.82
N ALA A 46 -1.25 -6.01 -0.86
CA ALA A 46 -0.46 -6.47 0.27
C ALA A 46 -0.56 -7.98 0.38
N GLN A 47 0.54 -8.61 0.78
CA GLN A 47 0.52 -10.03 1.15
C GLN A 47 -0.34 -10.22 2.41
N PRO A 48 -0.97 -11.40 2.59
CA PRO A 48 -1.73 -11.69 3.80
C PRO A 48 -0.86 -11.54 5.06
N VAL A 49 -1.39 -10.82 6.04
CA VAL A 49 -0.67 -10.44 7.25
C VAL A 49 -0.53 -11.61 8.21
N LYS A 50 0.70 -11.88 8.63
CA LYS A 50 1.04 -12.79 9.73
C LYS A 50 1.69 -11.98 10.83
N VAL A 51 1.09 -11.99 12.01
CA VAL A 51 1.60 -11.23 13.16
C VAL A 51 3.05 -11.65 13.48
N GLY A 52 3.91 -10.65 13.66
CA GLY A 52 5.33 -10.84 13.95
C GLY A 52 6.22 -11.14 12.74
N GLU A 53 5.66 -11.42 11.56
CA GLU A 53 6.41 -11.61 10.30
C GLU A 53 6.36 -10.35 9.44
N GLU A 54 7.28 -10.22 8.50
CA GLU A 54 7.26 -9.16 7.49
C GLU A 54 6.43 -9.57 6.29
N GLN A 55 5.62 -8.66 5.77
CA GLN A 55 4.82 -8.83 4.56
C GLN A 55 5.08 -7.69 3.59
N THR A 56 5.14 -8.03 2.30
CA THR A 56 5.38 -7.06 1.25
C THR A 56 4.07 -6.39 0.81
N VAL A 57 4.12 -5.07 0.71
CA VAL A 57 3.16 -4.22 0.01
C VAL A 57 3.78 -3.79 -1.31
N ALA A 58 3.05 -3.93 -2.41
CA ALA A 58 3.46 -3.50 -3.73
C ALA A 58 2.50 -2.45 -4.28
N LEU A 59 3.03 -1.37 -4.85
CA LEU A 59 2.28 -0.33 -5.55
C LEU A 59 2.62 -0.35 -7.02
N THR A 60 1.59 -0.19 -7.85
CA THR A 60 1.70 -0.04 -9.31
C THR A 60 1.25 1.34 -9.72
N LEU A 61 1.87 1.90 -10.76
CA LEU A 61 1.53 3.19 -11.35
C LEU A 61 1.18 2.98 -12.82
N SER A 62 0.15 3.68 -13.30
CA SER A 62 -0.23 3.73 -14.72
C SER A 62 -0.49 5.17 -15.15
N PHE A 63 0.05 5.56 -16.32
CA PHE A 63 -0.08 6.88 -16.93
C PHE A 63 -0.07 6.76 -18.46
N PRO A 64 -1.20 6.84 -19.14
CA PRO A 64 -1.32 6.39 -20.53
C PRO A 64 -0.56 7.23 -21.57
N LYS A 65 -0.31 8.50 -21.32
CA LYS A 65 0.24 9.40 -22.35
C LYS A 65 1.47 10.21 -21.94
N ALA A 66 1.63 10.56 -20.67
CA ALA A 66 2.73 11.41 -20.23
C ALA A 66 4.02 10.61 -20.00
N ILE A 67 5.16 11.29 -20.09
CA ILE A 67 6.44 10.75 -19.68
C ILE A 67 6.67 11.19 -18.23
N MET A 68 6.47 10.29 -17.29
CA MET A 68 6.64 10.56 -15.86
C MET A 68 8.09 10.38 -15.41
N ARG A 69 8.51 11.20 -14.46
CA ARG A 69 9.88 11.24 -13.92
C ARG A 69 9.96 10.95 -12.43
N GLY A 70 8.84 11.02 -11.75
CA GLY A 70 8.80 10.76 -10.33
C GLY A 70 7.39 10.73 -9.78
N CYS A 71 7.30 10.30 -8.53
CA CYS A 71 6.05 10.17 -7.82
C CYS A 71 6.27 10.40 -6.32
N ALA A 72 5.29 10.99 -5.66
CA ALA A 72 5.25 11.10 -4.21
C ALA A 72 3.83 10.77 -3.71
N PHE A 73 3.76 10.19 -2.53
CA PHE A 73 2.50 9.83 -1.87
C PHE A 73 2.71 9.64 -0.37
N ASN A 74 1.64 9.77 0.40
CA ASN A 74 1.63 9.48 1.81
C ASN A 74 1.03 8.11 2.09
N VAL A 75 1.59 7.39 3.05
CA VAL A 75 1.07 6.12 3.56
C VAL A 75 0.67 6.31 5.02
N GLU A 76 -0.60 6.06 5.31
CA GLU A 76 -1.14 6.00 6.66
C GLU A 76 -1.41 4.54 7.01
N LEU A 77 -0.85 4.09 8.12
CA LEU A 77 -0.99 2.71 8.59
C LEU A 77 -2.10 2.60 9.64
N PRO A 78 -2.82 1.48 9.69
CA PRO A 78 -3.73 1.20 10.77
C PRO A 78 -2.98 0.87 12.07
N ALA A 79 -3.69 0.90 13.19
CA ALA A 79 -3.14 0.49 14.47
C ALA A 79 -2.59 -0.95 14.41
N GLY A 80 -1.50 -1.19 15.10
CA GLY A 80 -0.84 -2.51 15.13
C GLY A 80 -0.04 -2.86 13.87
N VAL A 81 0.16 -1.91 12.93
CA VAL A 81 0.98 -2.12 11.73
C VAL A 81 2.05 -1.05 11.63
N THR A 82 3.27 -1.45 11.31
CA THR A 82 4.42 -0.54 11.11
C THR A 82 5.11 -0.84 9.79
N ILE A 83 5.76 0.17 9.19
CA ILE A 83 6.66 -0.03 8.06
C ILE A 83 8.01 -0.51 8.61
N VAL A 84 8.58 -1.52 7.96
CA VAL A 84 9.93 -2.01 8.28
C VAL A 84 10.97 -1.03 7.74
N ASP A 85 11.87 -0.60 8.60
CA ASP A 85 12.93 0.36 8.23
C ASP A 85 13.78 -0.15 7.05
N ASN A 86 14.10 0.76 6.13
CA ASN A 86 14.92 0.48 4.95
C ASN A 86 14.38 -0.64 4.02
N SER A 87 13.12 -1.03 4.17
CA SER A 87 12.50 -2.05 3.31
C SER A 87 12.00 -1.51 1.98
N ALA A 88 11.83 -0.19 1.85
CA ALA A 88 11.31 0.44 0.65
C ALA A 88 12.29 0.29 -0.53
N LYS A 89 11.79 -0.22 -1.66
CA LYS A 89 12.54 -0.44 -2.89
C LYS A 89 11.77 0.13 -4.08
N VAL A 90 12.50 0.73 -5.00
CA VAL A 90 11.93 1.15 -6.29
C VAL A 90 11.59 -0.09 -7.10
N GLY A 91 10.44 -0.08 -7.76
CA GLY A 91 9.98 -1.14 -8.64
C GLY A 91 10.57 -1.03 -10.06
N ALA A 92 10.09 -1.90 -10.94
CA ALA A 92 10.60 -2.02 -12.31
C ALA A 92 10.45 -0.74 -13.15
N LEU A 93 9.50 0.14 -12.84
CA LEU A 93 9.34 1.42 -13.53
C LEU A 93 10.53 2.35 -13.32
N GLY A 94 11.15 2.30 -12.16
CA GLY A 94 12.14 3.29 -11.73
C GLY A 94 13.58 2.80 -11.79
N THR A 95 14.05 2.19 -12.87
CA THR A 95 15.42 1.62 -12.96
C THR A 95 16.53 2.61 -12.64
N ASN A 96 16.33 3.91 -12.91
CA ASN A 96 17.26 5.00 -12.62
C ASN A 96 16.76 5.91 -11.49
N HIS A 97 15.92 5.38 -10.61
CA HIS A 97 15.31 6.13 -9.53
C HIS A 97 15.76 5.63 -8.17
N LYS A 98 15.59 6.47 -7.17
CA LYS A 98 15.72 6.12 -5.75
C LYS A 98 14.43 6.46 -5.02
N ILE A 99 14.16 5.71 -3.97
CA ILE A 99 13.05 5.94 -3.07
C ILE A 99 13.56 6.51 -1.74
N ASN A 100 12.87 7.51 -1.24
CA ASN A 100 13.02 8.02 0.12
C ASN A 100 11.71 7.85 0.87
N LEU A 101 11.81 7.42 2.11
CA LEU A 101 10.70 7.35 3.06
C LEU A 101 11.02 8.19 4.29
N LYS A 102 10.17 9.17 4.58
CA LYS A 102 10.29 10.00 5.78
C LYS A 102 8.89 10.32 6.32
N ASN A 103 8.61 9.92 7.57
CA ASN A 103 7.34 10.19 8.25
C ASN A 103 6.10 9.79 7.41
N GLY A 104 6.12 8.61 6.79
CA GLY A 104 5.03 8.12 5.95
C GLY A 104 4.97 8.74 4.54
N LEU A 105 5.79 9.74 4.23
CA LEU A 105 5.92 10.30 2.87
C LEU A 105 6.94 9.49 2.07
N PHE A 106 6.49 8.89 1.00
CA PHE A 106 7.32 8.26 -0.03
C PHE A 106 7.60 9.26 -1.14
N THR A 107 8.86 9.33 -1.57
CA THR A 107 9.27 10.15 -2.70
C THR A 107 10.19 9.34 -3.60
N ILE A 108 9.81 9.20 -4.87
CA ILE A 108 10.56 8.46 -5.89
C ILE A 108 11.04 9.46 -6.93
N ASN A 109 12.36 9.64 -7.01
CA ASN A 109 13.02 10.58 -7.91
C ASN A 109 14.15 9.89 -8.66
N PHE A 110 14.52 10.42 -9.82
CA PHE A 110 15.70 9.98 -10.57
C PHE A 110 17.01 10.19 -9.78
N LEU A 111 17.98 9.34 -10.07
CA LEU A 111 19.26 9.31 -9.36
C LEU A 111 20.22 10.39 -9.85
N ASP A 112 20.29 10.61 -11.16
CA ASP A 112 21.31 11.45 -11.81
C ASP A 112 20.76 12.05 -13.12
N PHE A 113 21.04 13.31 -13.36
CA PHE A 113 20.68 14.02 -14.59
C PHE A 113 21.43 13.52 -15.84
N SER A 114 22.47 12.71 -15.68
CA SER A 114 23.25 12.14 -16.78
C SER A 114 22.61 10.90 -17.41
N VAL A 115 21.60 10.32 -16.80
CA VAL A 115 20.84 9.16 -17.29
C VAL A 115 19.39 9.55 -17.59
N SER A 116 18.66 8.67 -18.25
CA SER A 116 17.22 8.90 -18.44
C SER A 116 16.51 9.01 -17.09
N ASP A 117 15.86 10.12 -16.88
CA ASP A 117 15.11 10.45 -15.68
C ASP A 117 13.62 10.09 -15.79
N ALA A 118 13.20 9.52 -16.90
CA ALA A 118 11.85 9.03 -17.11
C ALA A 118 11.68 7.61 -16.54
N PHE A 119 10.47 7.29 -16.11
CA PHE A 119 10.08 5.91 -15.87
C PHE A 119 10.21 5.08 -17.15
N SER A 120 10.57 3.82 -17.02
CA SER A 120 10.92 2.93 -18.14
C SER A 120 9.73 2.52 -19.01
N ALA A 121 8.50 2.63 -18.49
CA ALA A 121 7.25 2.29 -19.16
C ALA A 121 6.10 3.13 -18.61
N ASN A 122 4.94 3.09 -19.28
CA ASN A 122 3.75 3.84 -18.88
C ASN A 122 2.91 3.10 -17.82
N GLU A 123 3.26 1.87 -17.48
CA GLU A 123 2.59 1.06 -16.48
C GLU A 123 3.57 0.05 -15.88
N GLY A 124 3.45 -0.20 -14.57
CA GLY A 124 4.23 -1.24 -13.91
C GLY A 124 4.38 -1.02 -12.41
N GLU A 125 5.21 -1.85 -11.80
CA GLU A 125 5.52 -1.74 -10.38
C GLU A 125 6.31 -0.46 -10.11
N LEU A 126 5.73 0.40 -9.27
CA LEU A 126 6.32 1.66 -8.82
C LEU A 126 7.31 1.44 -7.69
N CYS A 127 6.87 0.74 -6.66
CA CYS A 127 7.69 0.41 -5.49
C CYS A 127 7.11 -0.73 -4.67
N THR A 128 7.96 -1.28 -3.82
CA THR A 128 7.57 -2.20 -2.75
C THR A 128 8.10 -1.70 -1.42
N PHE A 129 7.44 -2.07 -0.33
CA PHE A 129 7.93 -1.90 1.04
C PHE A 129 7.36 -3.00 1.93
N ASN A 130 8.05 -3.30 3.03
CA ASN A 130 7.57 -4.29 3.97
C ASN A 130 6.84 -3.62 5.13
N ILE A 131 5.80 -4.29 5.58
CA ILE A 131 5.08 -3.98 6.81
C ILE A 131 5.25 -5.13 7.82
N LYS A 132 5.11 -4.81 9.08
CA LYS A 132 5.06 -5.79 10.17
C LYS A 132 3.88 -5.46 11.08
N ALA A 133 3.07 -6.47 11.36
CA ALA A 133 1.94 -6.34 12.28
C ALA A 133 2.28 -6.90 13.65
N ASP A 134 1.76 -6.27 14.69
CA ASP A 134 1.78 -6.75 16.07
C ASP A 134 0.43 -7.36 16.48
N GLU A 135 0.27 -7.69 17.75
CA GLU A 135 -0.93 -8.33 18.31
C GLU A 135 -2.19 -7.43 18.27
N ASN A 136 -2.02 -6.12 18.07
CA ASN A 136 -3.13 -5.17 17.97
C ASN A 136 -3.69 -5.09 16.54
N PHE A 137 -3.13 -5.83 15.58
CA PHE A 137 -3.61 -5.86 14.20
C PHE A 137 -5.05 -6.40 14.13
N VAL A 138 -5.91 -5.64 13.46
CA VAL A 138 -7.30 -6.03 13.19
C VAL A 138 -7.46 -6.40 11.72
N GLU A 139 -7.95 -7.61 11.45
CA GLU A 139 -8.27 -8.06 10.10
C GLU A 139 -9.29 -7.14 9.43
N GLY A 140 -9.06 -6.83 8.17
CA GLY A 140 -9.89 -5.90 7.40
C GLY A 140 -9.55 -4.43 7.62
N SER A 141 -8.58 -4.11 8.49
CA SER A 141 -8.02 -2.75 8.56
C SER A 141 -7.30 -2.37 7.25
N GLU A 142 -7.08 -1.07 7.04
CA GLU A 142 -6.66 -0.56 5.75
C GLU A 142 -5.38 0.28 5.85
N ILE A 143 -4.46 0.04 4.91
CA ILE A 143 -3.39 0.99 4.59
C ILE A 143 -3.98 2.03 3.64
N LYS A 144 -3.93 3.31 4.00
CA LYS A 144 -4.40 4.39 3.14
C LYS A 144 -3.24 5.03 2.41
N VAL A 145 -3.35 5.13 1.09
CA VAL A 145 -2.39 5.82 0.22
C VAL A 145 -3.04 7.10 -0.26
N LYS A 146 -2.43 8.24 0.08
CA LYS A 146 -3.03 9.56 -0.07
C LYS A 146 -2.08 10.55 -0.71
N ASN A 147 -2.66 11.68 -1.18
CA ASN A 147 -1.91 12.79 -1.73
C ASN A 147 -0.95 12.36 -2.85
N ILE A 148 -1.43 11.47 -3.70
CA ILE A 148 -0.62 10.87 -4.76
C ILE A 148 -0.39 11.91 -5.85
N LYS A 149 0.89 12.19 -6.11
CA LYS A 149 1.34 13.19 -7.06
C LYS A 149 2.47 12.64 -7.88
N SER A 150 2.39 12.77 -9.19
CA SER A 150 3.44 12.45 -10.14
C SER A 150 3.79 13.68 -10.97
N TRP A 151 5.01 13.77 -11.48
CA TRP A 151 5.46 14.86 -12.31
C TRP A 151 6.07 14.36 -13.61
N ALA A 152 5.75 15.07 -14.69
CA ALA A 152 6.19 14.75 -16.02
C ALA A 152 7.51 15.45 -16.40
N HIS A 153 7.95 15.19 -17.62
CA HIS A 153 9.12 15.80 -18.25
C HIS A 153 9.06 17.34 -18.20
N GLY A 154 10.12 17.96 -17.71
CA GLY A 154 10.20 19.41 -17.54
C GLY A 154 9.90 19.91 -16.13
N GLY A 155 9.38 19.07 -15.24
CA GLY A 155 9.16 19.39 -13.82
C GLY A 155 8.03 20.37 -13.53
N HIS A 156 7.31 20.81 -14.55
CA HIS A 156 6.25 21.82 -14.43
C HIS A 156 4.84 21.23 -14.45
N ASP A 157 4.66 20.03 -15.00
CA ASP A 157 3.36 19.38 -15.08
C ASP A 157 3.23 18.36 -13.97
N GLU A 158 2.31 18.63 -13.06
CA GLU A 158 1.95 17.73 -11.95
C GLU A 158 0.64 17.02 -12.25
N TYR A 159 0.61 15.73 -11.95
CA TYR A 159 -0.56 14.88 -12.12
C TYR A 159 -0.92 14.26 -10.78
N TYR A 160 -2.21 14.26 -10.47
CA TYR A 160 -2.72 13.74 -9.22
C TYR A 160 -3.55 12.48 -9.48
N ALA A 161 -3.32 11.43 -8.70
CA ALA A 161 -4.17 10.27 -8.65
C ALA A 161 -5.14 10.35 -7.47
N GLU A 162 -6.21 9.57 -7.53
CA GLU A 162 -7.16 9.45 -6.44
C GLU A 162 -6.52 8.69 -5.26
N ASP A 163 -6.86 9.11 -4.05
CA ASP A 163 -6.50 8.38 -2.84
C ASP A 163 -7.18 7.01 -2.84
N PHE A 164 -6.53 6.00 -2.29
CA PHE A 164 -7.10 4.65 -2.19
C PHE A 164 -6.67 3.95 -0.91
N ALA A 165 -7.28 2.80 -0.64
CA ALA A 165 -6.96 1.97 0.50
C ALA A 165 -6.66 0.52 0.09
N ILE A 166 -5.69 -0.09 0.77
CA ILE A 166 -5.35 -1.51 0.63
C ILE A 166 -5.88 -2.22 1.87
N LYS A 167 -6.88 -3.06 1.69
CA LYS A 167 -7.44 -3.86 2.77
C LYS A 167 -6.48 -4.99 3.14
N LEU A 168 -6.14 -5.07 4.42
CA LEU A 168 -5.28 -6.11 4.95
C LEU A 168 -6.09 -7.35 5.35
N THR A 169 -5.67 -8.50 4.87
CA THR A 169 -6.26 -9.80 5.23
C THR A 169 -5.29 -10.57 6.11
N LYS A 170 -5.83 -11.36 7.02
CA LYS A 170 -5.01 -12.25 7.85
C LYS A 170 -4.53 -13.44 7.03
N GLY A 171 -3.24 -13.70 7.07
CA GLY A 171 -2.65 -14.90 6.49
C GLY A 171 -2.90 -16.11 7.39
N ASP A 172 -3.11 -17.25 6.76
CA ASP A 172 -3.15 -18.50 7.52
C ASP A 172 -1.80 -18.72 8.20
N VAL A 173 -1.83 -18.88 9.51
CA VAL A 173 -0.67 -19.34 10.25
C VAL A 173 -0.52 -20.82 9.93
N THR A 174 0.12 -21.14 8.82
CA THR A 174 0.43 -22.54 8.49
C THR A 174 1.65 -22.98 9.28
N GLY A 175 1.38 -23.40 10.51
CA GLY A 175 2.40 -24.04 11.33
C GLY A 175 2.50 -23.45 12.74
N ILE A 176 1.82 -24.05 13.68
CA ILE A 176 2.10 -23.87 15.12
C ILE A 176 3.42 -24.59 15.38
N ASN A 177 4.51 -23.83 15.48
CA ASN A 177 5.80 -24.38 15.90
C ASN A 177 5.77 -24.61 17.40
N GLY A 178 5.93 -25.87 17.82
CA GLY A 178 6.20 -26.21 19.21
C GLY A 178 4.99 -26.48 20.11
N VAL A 179 3.75 -26.51 19.57
CA VAL A 179 2.56 -26.85 20.37
C VAL A 179 2.34 -28.36 20.41
N THR A 180 2.09 -28.90 21.59
CA THR A 180 1.75 -30.32 21.78
C THR A 180 0.25 -30.57 21.53
N ALA A 181 -0.14 -31.83 21.28
CA ALA A 181 -1.55 -32.19 21.10
C ALA A 181 -2.38 -31.84 22.36
N ASP A 182 -1.78 -31.97 23.54
CA ASP A 182 -2.43 -31.65 24.82
C ASP A 182 -2.65 -30.14 25.00
N GLU A 183 -1.67 -29.30 24.63
CA GLU A 183 -1.81 -27.84 24.66
C GLU A 183 -2.86 -27.33 23.68
N LEU A 184 -3.04 -28.01 22.54
CA LEU A 184 -4.13 -27.71 21.60
C LEU A 184 -5.50 -28.21 22.10
N GLY A 185 -5.55 -29.06 23.11
CA GLY A 185 -6.78 -29.76 23.53
C GLY A 185 -7.36 -30.55 22.36
N ALA A 186 -6.53 -31.31 21.68
CA ALA A 186 -6.89 -32.03 20.46
C ALA A 186 -7.80 -33.22 20.75
N ASP A 187 -8.87 -33.36 19.96
CA ASP A 187 -9.77 -34.52 20.02
C ASP A 187 -9.12 -35.77 19.38
N ALA A 188 -8.27 -35.56 18.38
CA ALA A 188 -7.55 -36.61 17.69
C ALA A 188 -6.33 -36.05 16.92
N VAL A 189 -5.29 -36.89 16.79
CA VAL A 189 -4.10 -36.60 15.97
C VAL A 189 -3.95 -37.69 14.91
N TYR A 190 -3.65 -37.28 13.67
CA TYR A 190 -3.41 -38.18 12.55
C TYR A 190 -2.09 -37.84 11.86
N GLN A 191 -1.43 -38.85 11.31
CA GLN A 191 -0.34 -38.69 10.38
C GLN A 191 -0.88 -38.31 8.97
N LEU A 192 -0.01 -37.88 8.07
CA LEU A 192 -0.39 -37.58 6.69
C LEU A 192 -1.01 -38.76 5.92
N ASN A 193 -0.68 -39.98 6.32
CA ASN A 193 -1.26 -41.20 5.75
C ASN A 193 -2.62 -41.60 6.37
N GLY A 194 -3.22 -40.71 7.20
CA GLY A 194 -4.52 -40.90 7.81
C GLY A 194 -4.51 -41.84 9.06
N VAL A 195 -3.36 -42.32 9.48
CA VAL A 195 -3.26 -43.16 10.69
C VAL A 195 -3.40 -42.29 11.94
N ARG A 196 -4.35 -42.64 12.81
CA ARG A 196 -4.53 -41.96 14.11
C ARG A 196 -3.37 -42.35 15.06
N THR A 197 -2.89 -41.35 15.80
CA THR A 197 -1.81 -41.52 16.79
C THR A 197 -2.19 -40.81 18.09
N ASP A 198 -1.68 -41.32 19.22
CA ASP A 198 -1.94 -40.72 20.54
C ASP A 198 -1.10 -39.43 20.76
N GLN A 199 -0.02 -39.26 19.99
CA GLN A 199 0.87 -38.11 20.10
C GLN A 199 1.32 -37.65 18.70
N MET A 200 1.63 -36.37 18.59
CA MET A 200 2.25 -35.83 17.38
C MET A 200 3.66 -36.42 17.18
N LYS A 201 3.92 -36.93 16.00
CA LYS A 201 5.25 -37.39 15.55
C LYS A 201 6.01 -36.26 14.86
N GLN A 202 7.34 -36.41 14.80
CA GLN A 202 8.17 -35.48 14.03
C GLN A 202 7.68 -35.41 12.60
N GLY A 203 7.59 -34.18 12.05
CA GLY A 203 7.04 -33.93 10.74
C GLY A 203 5.59 -33.41 10.80
N VAL A 204 4.86 -33.57 9.70
CA VAL A 204 3.51 -33.03 9.54
C VAL A 204 2.47 -33.98 10.16
N ASN A 205 1.64 -33.41 11.02
CA ASN A 205 0.50 -34.08 11.66
C ASN A 205 -0.80 -33.35 11.31
N ILE A 206 -1.91 -34.07 11.29
CA ILE A 206 -3.27 -33.49 11.21
C ILE A 206 -3.89 -33.58 12.59
N VAL A 207 -4.16 -32.45 13.19
CA VAL A 207 -4.80 -32.36 14.51
C VAL A 207 -6.26 -31.99 14.32
N VAL A 208 -7.17 -32.75 14.92
CA VAL A 208 -8.61 -32.45 14.90
C VAL A 208 -8.99 -31.86 16.26
N LYS A 209 -9.67 -30.70 16.22
CA LYS A 209 -10.21 -30.03 17.39
C LYS A 209 -11.59 -29.45 17.07
N ASN A 210 -12.60 -29.75 17.89
CA ASN A 210 -13.98 -29.29 17.68
C ASN A 210 -14.49 -29.55 16.24
N GLY A 211 -14.16 -30.73 15.70
CA GLY A 211 -14.55 -31.13 14.34
C GLY A 211 -13.79 -30.45 13.19
N LYS A 212 -12.80 -29.60 13.49
CA LYS A 212 -11.94 -28.96 12.47
C LYS A 212 -10.57 -29.60 12.43
N ALA A 213 -10.10 -29.92 11.21
CA ALA A 213 -8.76 -30.47 10.99
C ALA A 213 -7.74 -29.34 10.77
N ILE A 214 -6.63 -29.38 11.48
CA ILE A 214 -5.53 -28.41 11.43
C ILE A 214 -4.25 -29.16 11.10
N LYS A 215 -3.46 -28.66 10.15
CA LYS A 215 -2.15 -29.21 9.82
C LYS A 215 -1.08 -28.61 10.73
N VAL A 216 -0.35 -29.45 11.46
CA VAL A 216 0.66 -29.04 12.43
C VAL A 216 2.01 -29.68 12.07
N LEU A 217 3.09 -28.89 12.06
CA LEU A 217 4.45 -29.38 11.88
C LEU A 217 5.12 -29.50 13.25
N LYS A 218 5.46 -30.72 13.67
CA LYS A 218 6.32 -30.96 14.82
C LYS A 218 7.77 -31.07 14.35
N LYS A 219 8.62 -30.19 14.80
CA LYS A 219 10.08 -30.22 14.58
C LYS A 219 10.75 -31.24 15.46
#